data_a42429d98085c830666173f20b3858f7
#
_entry.id   a42429d98085c830666173f20b3858f7
#
_cell.length_a   1.000
_cell.length_b   1.000
_cell.length_c   1.000
_cell.angle_alpha   90.00
_cell.angle_beta   90.00
_cell.angle_gamma   90.00
#
_symmetry.space_group_name_H-M   'P 1'
#
loop_
_entity.id
_entity.type
_entity.pdbx_description
1 polymer ?
#
loop_
_entity_poly.entity_id
_entity_poly.type
_entity_poly.pdbx_seq_one_letter_code
_entity_poly.pdbx_strand_id
1 'polypeptide(L)'
;MKSETDVSPLIVVDWGTTNFRAYLVERDVDHYGTCRDKVATTDGLSSIQGDYPGVLKQHIGHWLQSRPLTPILLSGMVSSPSGWVEVPHVPCPAKVQTLAHNAHQIDDFNNGNTWIIPGLSGLGISGHFDVMRGEEVQYFGATHIIEAQDLPPPEVICFPGTHNKWINLANN
;
A
#
# COMPACT_ATOMS: atom_id res chain seq x y z
N MET A 1 27.11 24.88 3.88
CA MET A 1 26.87 23.78 2.92
C MET A 1 25.73 22.95 3.51
N LYS A 2 24.51 23.09 3.00
CA LYS A 2 23.39 22.19 3.37
C LYS A 2 23.69 20.85 2.69
N SER A 3 23.80 19.77 3.47
CA SER A 3 23.98 18.42 2.97
C SER A 3 22.87 18.09 1.97
N GLU A 4 23.26 17.44 0.87
CA GLU A 4 22.33 16.79 -0.06
C GLU A 4 21.26 16.07 0.73
N THR A 5 20.02 16.35 0.41
CA THR A 5 18.83 15.76 1.03
C THR A 5 18.98 14.25 1.04
N ASP A 6 18.93 13.67 2.20
CA ASP A 6 18.87 12.21 2.42
C ASP A 6 17.52 11.71 1.88
N VAL A 7 17.48 11.51 0.55
CA VAL A 7 16.30 11.03 -0.17
C VAL A 7 16.26 9.52 -0.02
N SER A 8 15.60 9.06 1.02
CA SER A 8 15.44 7.62 1.24
C SER A 8 14.43 7.05 0.26
N PRO A 9 14.82 6.12 -0.64
CA PRO A 9 13.90 5.47 -1.54
C PRO A 9 12.94 4.53 -0.78
N LEU A 10 11.77 4.29 -1.36
CA LEU A 10 10.77 3.36 -0.88
C LEU A 10 10.18 2.61 -2.09
N ILE A 11 9.99 1.31 -1.97
CA ILE A 11 9.24 0.54 -2.96
C ILE A 11 7.84 0.31 -2.38
N VAL A 12 6.81 0.71 -3.14
CA VAL A 12 5.41 0.50 -2.78
C VAL A 12 4.78 -0.44 -3.81
N VAL A 13 4.09 -1.47 -3.33
CA VAL A 13 3.48 -2.49 -4.17
C VAL A 13 1.98 -2.58 -3.87
N ASP A 14 1.17 -2.41 -4.90
CA ASP A 14 -0.26 -2.75 -4.93
C ASP A 14 -0.40 -4.12 -5.61
N TRP A 15 -0.65 -5.17 -4.82
CA TRP A 15 -0.74 -6.54 -5.29
C TRP A 15 -2.16 -7.07 -5.14
N GLY A 16 -2.93 -6.86 -6.21
CA GLY A 16 -4.32 -7.28 -6.27
C GLY A 16 -4.50 -8.72 -6.74
N THR A 17 -5.76 -9.12 -6.88
CA THR A 17 -6.12 -10.45 -7.39
C THR A 17 -5.64 -10.67 -8.82
N THR A 18 -5.74 -9.65 -9.67
CA THR A 18 -5.49 -9.77 -11.13
C THR A 18 -4.21 -9.04 -11.55
N ASN A 19 -3.84 -7.97 -10.85
CA ASN A 19 -2.76 -7.09 -11.25
C ASN A 19 -1.71 -6.97 -10.16
N PHE A 20 -0.46 -6.79 -10.61
CA PHE A 20 0.68 -6.39 -9.81
C PHE A 20 1.14 -5.02 -10.25
N ARG A 21 1.32 -4.08 -9.32
CA ARG A 21 1.89 -2.76 -9.58
C ARG A 21 2.92 -2.45 -8.52
N ALA A 22 4.10 -2.05 -8.94
CA ALA A 22 5.17 -1.60 -8.05
C ALA A 22 5.68 -0.24 -8.48
N TYR A 23 6.03 0.58 -7.51
CA TYR A 23 6.51 1.94 -7.69
C TYR A 23 7.78 2.14 -6.87
N LEU A 24 8.84 2.60 -7.52
CA LEU A 24 10.01 3.13 -6.83
C LEU A 24 9.78 4.61 -6.56
N VAL A 25 9.65 4.96 -5.30
CA VAL A 25 9.33 6.32 -4.84
C VAL A 25 10.52 6.89 -4.10
N GLU A 26 10.86 8.14 -4.36
CA GLU A 26 11.79 8.92 -3.56
C GLU A 26 11.02 10.04 -2.86
N ARG A 27 11.25 10.17 -1.54
CA ARG A 27 10.68 11.27 -0.78
C ARG A 27 11.45 12.54 -1.12
N ASP A 28 10.76 13.60 -1.48
CA ASP A 28 11.33 14.92 -1.63
C ASP A 28 11.31 15.74 -0.32
N VAL A 29 11.86 16.94 -0.35
CA VAL A 29 11.94 17.84 0.81
C VAL A 29 10.58 18.30 1.33
N ASP A 30 9.57 18.28 0.48
CA ASP A 30 8.20 18.68 0.79
C ASP A 30 7.35 17.50 1.26
N HIS A 31 7.98 16.34 1.50
CA HIS A 31 7.35 15.08 1.92
C HIS A 31 6.41 14.43 0.89
N TYR A 32 6.39 14.96 -0.34
CA TYR A 32 5.74 14.28 -1.46
C TYR A 32 6.70 13.25 -2.06
N GLY A 33 6.15 12.07 -2.34
CA GLY A 33 6.92 11.06 -3.02
C GLY A 33 6.93 11.31 -4.53
N THR A 34 8.10 11.37 -5.13
CA THR A 34 8.25 11.34 -6.59
C THR A 34 8.41 9.92 -7.07
N CYS A 35 7.50 9.44 -7.92
CA CYS A 35 7.64 8.14 -8.58
C CYS A 35 8.78 8.21 -9.61
N ARG A 36 9.86 7.46 -9.39
CA ARG A 36 11.04 7.41 -10.25
C ARG A 36 10.93 6.34 -11.32
N ASP A 37 10.29 5.24 -10.96
CA ASP A 37 10.10 4.10 -11.87
C ASP A 37 8.86 3.31 -11.45
N LYS A 38 8.29 2.55 -12.38
CA LYS A 38 7.12 1.73 -12.13
C LYS A 38 7.13 0.43 -12.94
N VAL A 39 6.58 -0.60 -12.34
CA VAL A 39 6.28 -1.88 -13.00
C VAL A 39 4.78 -2.13 -12.87
N ALA A 40 4.14 -2.56 -13.96
CA ALA A 40 2.73 -2.97 -13.94
C ALA A 40 2.58 -4.21 -14.82
N THR A 41 2.03 -5.28 -14.25
CA THR A 41 1.83 -6.56 -14.92
C THR A 41 0.50 -7.19 -14.51
N THR A 42 0.15 -8.31 -15.16
CA THR A 42 -1.02 -9.13 -14.82
C THR A 42 -0.69 -10.26 -13.84
N ASP A 43 0.46 -10.21 -13.16
CA ASP A 43 0.88 -11.21 -12.19
C ASP A 43 0.24 -10.96 -10.82
N GLY A 44 -1.09 -10.84 -10.82
CA GLY A 44 -1.88 -10.82 -9.60
C GLY A 44 -1.95 -12.20 -8.94
N LEU A 45 -2.52 -12.28 -7.74
CA LEU A 45 -2.57 -13.52 -6.95
C LEU A 45 -3.19 -14.69 -7.68
N SER A 46 -4.14 -14.46 -8.58
CA SER A 46 -4.80 -15.51 -9.34
C SER A 46 -3.92 -16.19 -10.39
N SER A 47 -2.84 -15.56 -10.81
CA SER A 47 -1.92 -16.05 -11.84
C SER A 47 -0.64 -16.66 -11.28
N ILE A 48 -0.30 -16.36 -10.02
CA ILE A 48 0.90 -16.90 -9.36
C ILE A 48 0.55 -18.14 -8.53
N GLN A 49 1.45 -19.12 -8.52
CA GLN A 49 1.26 -20.40 -7.84
C GLN A 49 1.86 -20.41 -6.42
N GLY A 50 1.73 -19.29 -5.70
CA GLY A 50 2.23 -19.17 -4.32
C GLY A 50 3.70 -18.77 -4.18
N ASP A 51 4.45 -18.60 -5.28
CA ASP A 51 5.83 -18.09 -5.23
C ASP A 51 5.87 -16.56 -5.17
N TYR A 52 5.35 -15.99 -4.08
CA TYR A 52 5.36 -14.55 -3.86
C TYR A 52 6.76 -13.92 -3.84
N PRO A 53 7.75 -14.51 -3.12
CA PRO A 53 9.11 -13.98 -3.12
C PRO A 53 9.75 -13.97 -4.51
N GLY A 54 9.59 -15.05 -5.27
CA GLY A 54 10.13 -15.17 -6.62
C GLY A 54 9.55 -14.15 -7.58
N VAL A 55 8.23 -14.02 -7.61
CA VAL A 55 7.52 -13.04 -8.45
C VAL A 55 7.89 -11.60 -8.04
N LEU A 56 7.91 -11.29 -6.75
CA LEU A 56 8.32 -9.98 -6.28
C LEU A 56 9.76 -9.66 -6.73
N LYS A 57 10.70 -10.59 -6.52
CA LYS A 57 12.09 -10.44 -6.92
C LYS A 57 12.25 -10.29 -8.44
N GLN A 58 11.46 -11.01 -9.23
CA GLN A 58 11.46 -10.89 -10.69
C GLN A 58 11.12 -9.46 -11.12
N HIS A 59 10.15 -8.81 -10.49
CA HIS A 59 9.68 -7.50 -10.91
C HIS A 59 10.52 -6.34 -10.35
N ILE A 60 10.95 -6.42 -9.09
CA ILE A 60 11.65 -5.29 -8.43
C ILE A 60 13.13 -5.57 -8.16
N GLY A 61 13.65 -6.75 -8.49
CA GLY A 61 15.02 -7.13 -8.18
C GLY A 61 16.08 -6.20 -8.76
N HIS A 62 15.83 -5.60 -9.93
CA HIS A 62 16.72 -4.62 -10.55
C HIS A 62 16.83 -3.32 -9.72
N TRP A 63 15.77 -2.90 -9.02
CA TRP A 63 15.84 -1.78 -8.09
C TRP A 63 16.67 -2.12 -6.85
N LEU A 64 16.49 -3.34 -6.31
CA LEU A 64 17.23 -3.81 -5.15
C LEU A 64 18.71 -4.06 -5.44
N GLN A 65 19.08 -4.39 -6.69
CA GLN A 65 20.50 -4.50 -7.09
C GLN A 65 21.21 -3.16 -7.04
N SER A 66 20.56 -2.09 -7.47
CA SER A 66 21.11 -0.75 -7.46
C SER A 66 20.98 -0.05 -6.10
N ARG A 67 19.98 -0.41 -5.31
CA ARG A 67 19.64 0.19 -4.01
C ARG A 67 19.28 -0.90 -3.00
N PRO A 68 20.28 -1.65 -2.50
CA PRO A 68 20.05 -2.71 -1.52
C PRO A 68 19.37 -2.17 -0.26
N LEU A 69 18.55 -3.00 0.37
CA LEU A 69 17.84 -2.67 1.61
C LEU A 69 16.81 -1.52 1.49
N THR A 70 16.45 -1.11 0.27
CA THR A 70 15.30 -0.21 0.10
C THR A 70 14.06 -0.82 0.77
N PRO A 71 13.38 -0.11 1.68
CA PRO A 71 12.16 -0.61 2.31
C PRO A 71 11.10 -0.94 1.27
N ILE A 72 10.32 -2.00 1.53
CA ILE A 72 9.23 -2.45 0.67
C ILE A 72 7.93 -2.47 1.47
N LEU A 73 6.90 -1.79 0.98
CA LEU A 73 5.55 -1.85 1.52
C LEU A 73 4.64 -2.55 0.51
N LEU A 74 4.01 -3.63 0.94
CA LEU A 74 3.06 -4.40 0.16
C LEU A 74 1.65 -4.13 0.65
N SER A 75 0.70 -3.87 -0.25
CA SER A 75 -0.71 -3.68 0.05
C SER A 75 -1.60 -4.48 -0.89
N GLY A 76 -2.87 -4.62 -0.57
CA GLY A 76 -3.83 -5.34 -1.38
C GLY A 76 -4.01 -6.80 -0.98
N MET A 77 -4.42 -7.62 -1.94
CA MET A 77 -4.78 -9.02 -1.68
C MET A 77 -3.63 -9.91 -1.20
N VAL A 78 -2.39 -9.45 -1.29
CA VAL A 78 -1.21 -10.12 -0.72
C VAL A 78 -1.32 -10.35 0.80
N SER A 79 -2.14 -9.55 1.49
CA SER A 79 -2.44 -9.67 2.93
C SER A 79 -3.68 -10.53 3.25
N SER A 80 -4.30 -11.16 2.25
CA SER A 80 -5.52 -11.99 2.42
C SER A 80 -5.19 -13.44 2.82
N PRO A 81 -6.18 -14.25 3.23
CA PRO A 81 -5.98 -15.69 3.48
C PRO A 81 -5.42 -16.46 2.29
N SER A 82 -5.64 -15.99 1.07
CA SER A 82 -5.06 -16.56 -0.15
C SER A 82 -3.79 -15.84 -0.61
N GLY A 83 -3.29 -14.88 0.18
CA GLY A 83 -2.10 -14.10 -0.10
C GLY A 83 -0.81 -14.71 0.45
N TRP A 84 0.26 -13.91 0.47
CA TRP A 84 1.55 -14.34 1.00
C TRP A 84 1.50 -14.61 2.51
N VAL A 85 0.91 -13.69 3.26
CA VAL A 85 0.65 -13.84 4.70
C VAL A 85 -0.71 -13.22 5.00
N GLU A 86 -1.55 -13.95 5.73
CA GLU A 86 -2.80 -13.39 6.22
C GLU A 86 -2.52 -12.37 7.32
N VAL A 87 -2.87 -11.11 7.06
CA VAL A 87 -2.78 -10.03 8.04
C VAL A 87 -4.21 -9.63 8.44
N PRO A 88 -4.56 -9.69 9.74
CA PRO A 88 -5.89 -9.30 10.20
C PRO A 88 -6.24 -7.86 9.82
N HIS A 89 -7.52 -7.61 9.52
CA HIS A 89 -8.00 -6.25 9.28
C HIS A 89 -7.94 -5.41 10.55
N VAL A 90 -7.63 -4.12 10.38
CA VAL A 90 -7.75 -3.12 11.44
C VAL A 90 -9.18 -2.58 11.44
N PRO A 91 -9.88 -2.58 12.59
CA PRO A 91 -11.23 -2.01 12.67
C PRO A 91 -11.23 -0.50 12.46
N CYS A 92 -12.24 0.01 11.74
CA CYS A 92 -12.53 1.45 11.67
C CYS A 92 -13.27 1.95 12.92
N PRO A 93 -13.07 3.24 13.32
CA PRO A 93 -12.18 4.22 12.68
C PRO A 93 -10.70 3.93 12.93
N ALA A 94 -9.87 4.11 11.90
CA ALA A 94 -8.45 3.82 11.96
C ALA A 94 -7.61 4.99 11.44
N LYS A 95 -6.41 5.15 12.00
CA LYS A 95 -5.43 6.15 11.57
C LYS A 95 -4.27 5.44 10.84
N VAL A 96 -3.50 6.18 10.04
CA VAL A 96 -2.33 5.65 9.35
C VAL A 96 -1.32 5.01 10.32
N GLN A 97 -1.16 5.58 11.53
CA GLN A 97 -0.30 5.02 12.56
C GLN A 97 -0.79 3.66 13.05
N THR A 98 -2.11 3.43 13.08
CA THR A 98 -2.68 2.14 13.46
C THR A 98 -2.36 1.08 12.40
N LEU A 99 -2.42 1.43 11.11
CA LEU A 99 -2.00 0.52 10.05
C LEU A 99 -0.51 0.19 10.16
N ALA A 100 0.33 1.21 10.38
CA ALA A 100 1.77 1.02 10.51
C ALA A 100 2.15 0.10 11.69
N HIS A 101 1.48 0.23 12.85
CA HIS A 101 1.70 -0.64 14.01
C HIS A 101 1.23 -2.08 13.80
N ASN A 102 0.27 -2.31 12.90
CA ASN A 102 -0.26 -3.63 12.59
C ASN A 102 0.30 -4.20 11.28
N ALA A 103 1.25 -3.52 10.65
CA ALA A 103 1.94 -4.04 9.48
C ALA A 103 2.75 -5.30 9.85
N HIS A 104 2.67 -6.32 9.01
CA HIS A 104 3.36 -7.59 9.20
C HIS A 104 4.71 -7.55 8.50
N GLN A 105 5.79 -7.79 9.24
CA GLN A 105 7.15 -7.84 8.69
C GLN A 105 7.42 -9.21 8.06
N ILE A 106 8.04 -9.23 6.89
CA ILE A 106 8.53 -10.43 6.22
C ILE A 106 10.03 -10.55 6.50
N ASP A 107 10.40 -11.43 7.42
CA ASP A 107 11.78 -11.53 7.93
C ASP A 107 12.76 -12.10 6.91
N ASP A 108 12.32 -13.04 6.08
CA ASP A 108 13.14 -13.79 5.13
C ASP A 108 13.21 -13.19 3.72
N PHE A 109 12.65 -11.99 3.52
CA PHE A 109 12.77 -11.24 2.27
C PHE A 109 13.41 -9.86 2.51
N ASN A 110 14.39 -9.50 1.65
CA ASN A 110 15.09 -8.21 1.70
C ASN A 110 15.69 -7.90 3.10
N ASN A 111 16.23 -8.92 3.78
CA ASN A 111 16.77 -8.84 5.15
C ASN A 111 15.76 -8.28 6.19
N GLY A 112 14.48 -8.64 6.06
CA GLY A 112 13.42 -8.16 6.96
C GLY A 112 12.97 -6.73 6.65
N ASN A 113 13.41 -6.12 5.56
CA ASN A 113 13.03 -4.75 5.21
C ASN A 113 11.78 -4.70 4.29
N THR A 114 10.83 -5.58 4.58
CA THR A 114 9.59 -5.75 3.81
C THR A 114 8.41 -5.88 4.75
N TRP A 115 7.35 -5.13 4.49
CA TRP A 115 6.13 -5.13 5.32
C TRP A 115 4.89 -5.27 4.46
N ILE A 116 3.91 -6.01 4.99
CA ILE A 116 2.57 -6.13 4.44
C ILE A 116 1.62 -5.28 5.27
N ILE A 117 0.94 -4.34 4.62
CA ILE A 117 -0.03 -3.45 5.25
C ILE A 117 -1.36 -4.21 5.45
N PRO A 118 -1.99 -4.13 6.63
CA PRO A 118 -3.31 -4.71 6.88
C PRO A 118 -4.40 -3.96 6.11
N GLY A 119 -5.46 -4.66 5.75
CA GLY A 119 -6.69 -4.03 5.30
C GLY A 119 -7.48 -3.38 6.43
N LEU A 120 -8.58 -2.72 6.08
CA LEU A 120 -9.54 -2.14 7.03
C LEU A 120 -10.85 -2.91 7.04
N SER A 121 -11.54 -2.87 8.19
CA SER A 121 -12.88 -3.43 8.35
C SER A 121 -13.78 -2.46 9.11
N GLY A 122 -15.06 -2.43 8.77
CA GLY A 122 -16.00 -1.55 9.45
C GLY A 122 -17.40 -1.60 8.86
N LEU A 123 -18.25 -0.67 9.27
CA LEU A 123 -19.56 -0.50 8.64
C LEU A 123 -19.41 0.37 7.40
N GLY A 124 -19.81 -0.16 6.26
CA GLY A 124 -19.90 0.59 5.03
C GLY A 124 -21.02 1.64 5.06
N ILE A 125 -21.09 2.50 4.05
CA ILE A 125 -22.09 3.57 3.94
C ILE A 125 -23.54 3.05 3.96
N SER A 126 -23.75 1.80 3.58
CA SER A 126 -25.05 1.11 3.65
C SER A 126 -25.41 0.56 5.03
N GLY A 127 -24.54 0.74 6.04
CA GLY A 127 -24.70 0.18 7.38
C GLY A 127 -24.39 -1.32 7.50
N HIS A 128 -23.92 -1.98 6.43
CA HIS A 128 -23.47 -3.35 6.45
C HIS A 128 -21.96 -3.43 6.69
N PHE A 129 -21.53 -4.53 7.31
CA PHE A 129 -20.11 -4.82 7.49
C PHE A 129 -19.42 -4.97 6.14
N ASP A 130 -18.31 -4.28 5.97
CA ASP A 130 -17.48 -4.33 4.75
C ASP A 130 -16.00 -4.35 5.13
N VAL A 131 -15.17 -4.78 4.18
CA VAL A 131 -13.71 -4.84 4.31
C VAL A 131 -13.05 -4.29 3.06
N MET A 132 -11.84 -3.76 3.20
CA MET A 132 -11.03 -3.33 2.06
C MET A 132 -9.58 -3.78 2.23
N ARG A 133 -8.89 -4.03 1.11
CA ARG A 133 -7.47 -4.37 1.06
C ARG A 133 -6.83 -3.72 -0.17
N GLY A 134 -5.99 -2.70 0.07
CA GLY A 134 -5.33 -1.88 -0.92
C GLY A 134 -5.92 -0.47 -1.01
N GLU A 135 -7.24 -0.34 -0.94
CA GLU A 135 -7.91 0.95 -1.00
C GLU A 135 -7.61 1.85 0.22
N GLU A 136 -7.27 1.26 1.38
CA GLU A 136 -6.85 2.01 2.57
C GLU A 136 -5.59 2.84 2.32
N VAL A 137 -4.64 2.31 1.56
CA VAL A 137 -3.40 3.04 1.22
C VAL A 137 -3.72 4.19 0.28
N GLN A 138 -4.59 3.97 -0.70
CA GLN A 138 -5.06 5.00 -1.63
C GLN A 138 -5.85 6.09 -0.89
N TYR A 139 -6.68 5.70 0.08
CA TYR A 139 -7.45 6.62 0.91
C TYR A 139 -6.54 7.56 1.70
N PHE A 140 -5.60 7.04 2.48
CA PHE A 140 -4.68 7.86 3.27
C PHE A 140 -3.78 8.73 2.39
N GLY A 141 -3.37 8.23 1.21
CA GLY A 141 -2.63 9.02 0.23
C GLY A 141 -3.46 10.19 -0.32
N ALA A 142 -4.71 9.93 -0.70
CA ALA A 142 -5.61 10.96 -1.24
C ALA A 142 -5.94 12.04 -0.19
N THR A 143 -6.26 11.66 1.04
CA THR A 143 -6.55 12.62 2.12
C THR A 143 -5.33 13.48 2.44
N HIS A 144 -4.14 12.89 2.47
CA HIS A 144 -2.89 13.65 2.67
C HIS A 144 -2.66 14.70 1.57
N ILE A 145 -2.91 14.34 0.30
CA ILE A 145 -2.78 15.29 -0.82
C ILE A 145 -3.80 16.42 -0.73
N ILE A 146 -5.05 16.10 -0.38
CA ILE A 146 -6.13 17.07 -0.21
C ILE A 146 -5.77 18.08 0.88
N GLU A 147 -5.32 17.60 2.05
CA GLU A 147 -4.88 18.43 3.16
C GLU A 147 -3.68 19.32 2.79
N ALA A 148 -2.69 18.76 2.12
CA ALA A 148 -1.48 19.48 1.75
C ALA A 148 -1.71 20.54 0.67
N GLN A 149 -2.76 20.41 -0.12
CA GLN A 149 -3.19 21.41 -1.12
C GLN A 149 -4.21 22.41 -0.56
N ASP A 150 -4.51 22.35 0.75
CA ASP A 150 -5.52 23.17 1.41
C ASP A 150 -6.90 23.11 0.72
N LEU A 151 -7.22 21.93 0.19
CA LEU A 151 -8.51 21.67 -0.44
C LEU A 151 -9.55 21.26 0.61
N PRO A 152 -10.83 21.61 0.42
CA PRO A 152 -11.88 21.16 1.32
C PRO A 152 -11.97 19.64 1.30
N PRO A 153 -12.06 18.97 2.49
CA PRO A 153 -12.18 17.53 2.53
C PRO A 153 -13.51 17.10 1.88
N PRO A 154 -13.51 16.05 1.05
CA PRO A 154 -14.74 15.51 0.50
C PRO A 154 -15.55 14.83 1.61
N GLU A 155 -16.87 14.84 1.50
CA GLU A 155 -17.73 14.08 2.42
C GLU A 155 -17.62 12.57 2.19
N VAL A 156 -17.41 12.16 0.94
CA VAL A 156 -17.38 10.76 0.52
C VAL A 156 -16.27 10.54 -0.51
N ILE A 157 -15.52 9.46 -0.36
CA ILE A 157 -14.57 8.96 -1.37
C ILE A 157 -15.05 7.60 -1.86
N CYS A 158 -15.06 7.42 -3.19
CA CYS A 158 -15.36 6.14 -3.82
C CYS A 158 -14.11 5.59 -4.54
N PHE A 159 -13.81 4.33 -4.30
CA PHE A 159 -12.82 3.55 -5.04
C PHE A 159 -13.55 2.55 -5.93
N PRO A 160 -13.65 2.81 -7.23
CA PRO A 160 -14.31 1.90 -8.17
C PRO A 160 -13.45 0.64 -8.39
N GLY A 161 -14.09 -0.51 -8.44
CA GLY A 161 -13.44 -1.79 -8.66
C GLY A 161 -14.48 -2.90 -8.87
N THR A 162 -14.05 -4.16 -8.84
CA THR A 162 -14.96 -5.30 -8.85
C THR A 162 -15.97 -5.21 -7.69
N HIS A 163 -15.51 -4.73 -6.53
CA HIS A 163 -16.34 -4.35 -5.39
C HIS A 163 -16.00 -2.90 -5.07
N ASN A 164 -16.91 -1.99 -5.39
CA ASN A 164 -16.72 -0.57 -5.10
C ASN A 164 -16.63 -0.34 -3.59
N LYS A 165 -15.65 0.45 -3.15
CA LYS A 165 -15.51 0.85 -1.76
C LYS A 165 -15.90 2.31 -1.58
N TRP A 166 -16.72 2.58 -0.56
CA TRP A 166 -17.23 3.91 -0.24
C TRP A 166 -16.84 4.26 1.18
N ILE A 167 -16.14 5.36 1.35
CA ILE A 167 -15.69 5.86 2.65
C ILE A 167 -16.40 7.18 2.93
N ASN A 168 -17.11 7.23 4.05
CA ASN A 168 -17.75 8.44 4.54
C ASN A 168 -16.83 9.13 5.56
N LEU A 169 -16.49 10.38 5.32
CA LEU A 169 -15.61 11.20 6.16
C LEU A 169 -16.37 12.09 7.15
N ALA A 170 -17.68 12.23 6.99
CA ALA A 170 -18.48 13.14 7.79
C ALA A 170 -18.68 12.70 9.26
N ASN A 171 -18.26 11.49 9.64
CA ASN A 171 -18.48 10.91 10.98
C ASN A 171 -17.17 10.53 11.70
N ASN A 172 -16.06 11.18 11.37
CA ASN A 172 -14.78 11.00 12.07
C ASN A 172 -14.57 12.04 13.15
#